data_9dfbb6a8615731bd9739af5bf7a68872
#
_entry.id   9dfbb6a8615731bd9739af5bf7a68872
#
_cell.length_a   1.000
_cell.length_b   1.000
_cell.length_c   1.000
_cell.angle_alpha   90.00
_cell.angle_beta   90.00
_cell.angle_gamma   90.00
#
_symmetry.space_group_name_H-M   'P 1'
#
loop_
_entity.id
_entity.type
_entity.pdbx_description
1 polymer ?
#
loop_
_entity_poly.entity_id
_entity_poly.type
_entity_poly.pdbx_seq_one_letter_code
_entity_poly.pdbx_strand_id
1 'polypeptide(L)'
;LTAKDQKTTFQSLVSDTLGEDCDYDTVRNIHDNLNELMAEAKESPDPLELSRPDVKHLLERSGVPEEKMEHFDKNFEEAVGEKNTLLASNIASVKTFQIETPDIIVKVNPERSDLVETREIDGRRCLVIAIDDHLEVNGIEVR
;
A
#
# COMPACT_ATOMS: atom_id res chain seq x y z
N LEU A 1 9.86 -5.68 -17.16
CA LEU A 1 9.58 -6.32 -15.89
C LEU A 1 8.31 -7.15 -15.96
N THR A 2 8.30 -8.33 -15.36
CA THR A 2 7.09 -9.15 -15.23
C THR A 2 6.15 -8.49 -14.20
N ALA A 3 4.90 -8.95 -14.17
CA ALA A 3 3.93 -8.44 -13.19
C ALA A 3 4.43 -8.64 -11.76
N LYS A 4 4.99 -9.80 -11.47
CA LYS A 4 5.55 -10.13 -10.16
C LYS A 4 6.74 -9.22 -9.83
N ASP A 5 7.61 -8.99 -10.80
CA ASP A 5 8.78 -8.13 -10.62
C ASP A 5 8.38 -6.68 -10.39
N GLN A 6 7.34 -6.20 -11.08
CA GLN A 6 6.83 -4.86 -10.88
C GLN A 6 6.33 -4.66 -9.45
N LYS A 7 5.58 -5.64 -8.93
CA LYS A 7 5.08 -5.60 -7.56
C LYS A 7 6.22 -5.57 -6.54
N THR A 8 7.18 -6.46 -6.70
CA THR A 8 8.36 -6.53 -5.82
C THR A 8 9.17 -5.24 -5.89
N THR A 9 9.37 -4.72 -7.10
CA THR A 9 10.09 -3.46 -7.32
C THR A 9 9.39 -2.28 -6.63
N PHE A 10 8.08 -2.20 -6.77
CA PHE A 10 7.30 -1.14 -6.13
C PHE A 10 7.42 -1.22 -4.60
N GLN A 11 7.28 -2.42 -4.04
CA GLN A 11 7.43 -2.63 -2.60
C GLN A 11 8.80 -2.19 -2.10
N SER A 12 9.85 -2.53 -2.84
CA SER A 12 11.21 -2.12 -2.50
C SER A 12 11.40 -0.62 -2.60
N LEU A 13 10.85 0.01 -3.63
CA LEU A 13 10.91 1.47 -3.78
C LEU A 13 10.27 2.18 -2.59
N VAL A 14 9.11 1.70 -2.14
CA VAL A 14 8.42 2.28 -0.98
C VAL A 14 9.27 2.11 0.28
N SER A 15 9.74 0.89 0.54
CA SER A 15 10.59 0.61 1.70
C SER A 15 11.86 1.45 1.72
N ASP A 16 12.55 1.52 0.59
CA ASP A 16 13.81 2.25 0.49
C ASP A 16 13.60 3.76 0.64
N THR A 17 12.51 4.27 0.08
CA THR A 17 12.18 5.69 0.16
C THR A 17 11.85 6.11 1.59
N LEU A 18 11.03 5.33 2.27
CA LEU A 18 10.57 5.65 3.62
C LEU A 18 11.61 5.33 4.71
N GLY A 19 12.39 4.26 4.50
CA GLY A 19 13.37 3.84 5.51
C GLY A 19 12.71 3.62 6.86
N GLU A 20 13.23 4.28 7.90
CA GLU A 20 12.72 4.17 9.26
C GLU A 20 11.32 4.77 9.44
N ASP A 21 10.90 5.63 8.51
CA ASP A 21 9.58 6.27 8.55
C ASP A 21 8.52 5.47 7.80
N CYS A 22 8.81 4.22 7.47
CA CYS A 22 7.85 3.32 6.84
C CYS A 22 6.84 2.82 7.88
N ASP A 23 5.90 3.69 8.22
CA ASP A 23 4.89 3.39 9.24
C ASP A 23 3.59 2.86 8.61
N TYR A 24 2.73 2.31 9.47
CA TYR A 24 1.46 1.71 9.04
C TYR A 24 0.57 2.71 8.31
N ASP A 25 0.42 3.92 8.84
CA ASP A 25 -0.49 4.90 8.28
C ASP A 25 -0.09 5.32 6.87
N THR A 26 1.21 5.53 6.64
CA THR A 26 1.72 5.89 5.32
C THR A 26 1.51 4.75 4.32
N VAL A 27 1.82 3.52 4.70
CA VAL A 27 1.63 2.34 3.84
C VAL A 27 0.15 2.15 3.52
N ARG A 28 -0.73 2.30 4.50
CA ARG A 28 -2.18 2.25 4.29
C ARG A 28 -2.66 3.34 3.33
N ASN A 29 -2.16 4.56 3.50
CA ASN A 29 -2.49 5.67 2.61
C ASN A 29 -2.06 5.39 1.17
N ILE A 30 -0.88 4.80 0.98
CA ILE A 30 -0.41 4.39 -0.36
C ILE A 30 -1.39 3.38 -0.96
N HIS A 31 -1.78 2.36 -0.19
CA HIS A 31 -2.75 1.37 -0.63
C HIS A 31 -4.08 2.01 -1.03
N ASP A 32 -4.63 2.86 -0.18
CA ASP A 32 -5.92 3.51 -0.42
C ASP A 32 -5.86 4.43 -1.64
N ASN A 33 -4.81 5.23 -1.77
CA ASN A 33 -4.65 6.16 -2.89
C ASN A 33 -4.42 5.43 -4.21
N LEU A 34 -3.67 4.34 -4.19
CA LEU A 34 -3.44 3.54 -5.39
C LEU A 34 -4.73 2.86 -5.86
N ASN A 35 -5.53 2.33 -4.93
CA ASN A 35 -6.83 1.76 -5.27
C ASN A 35 -7.82 2.80 -5.78
N GLU A 36 -7.75 4.03 -5.27
CA GLU A 36 -8.54 5.15 -5.77
C GLU A 36 -8.18 5.47 -7.23
N LEU A 37 -6.88 5.52 -7.54
CA LEU A 37 -6.41 5.71 -8.92
C LEU A 37 -6.93 4.60 -9.84
N MET A 38 -6.92 3.36 -9.36
CA MET A 38 -7.44 2.22 -10.13
C MET A 38 -8.94 2.37 -10.39
N ALA A 39 -9.70 2.81 -9.39
CA ALA A 39 -11.14 3.02 -9.53
C ALA A 39 -11.45 4.15 -10.53
N GLU A 40 -10.70 5.24 -10.48
CA GLU A 40 -10.86 6.37 -11.41
C GLU A 40 -10.55 5.97 -12.85
N ALA A 41 -9.59 5.06 -13.05
CA ALA A 41 -9.16 4.61 -14.36
C ALA A 41 -10.02 3.46 -14.92
N LYS A 42 -10.97 2.95 -14.15
CA LYS A 42 -11.78 1.78 -14.53
C LYS A 42 -12.54 1.96 -15.84
N GLU A 43 -12.99 3.17 -16.11
CA GLU A 43 -13.76 3.50 -17.31
C GLU A 43 -12.85 3.78 -18.52
N SER A 44 -11.56 3.91 -18.31
CA SER A 44 -10.61 4.15 -19.40
C SER A 44 -10.37 2.88 -20.20
N PRO A 45 -10.34 2.95 -21.55
CA PRO A 45 -10.03 1.79 -22.38
C PRO A 45 -8.58 1.35 -22.25
N ASP A 46 -7.69 2.27 -21.83
CA ASP A 46 -6.26 1.99 -21.71
C ASP A 46 -5.90 1.62 -20.27
N PRO A 47 -4.97 0.66 -20.07
CA PRO A 47 -4.51 0.35 -18.74
C PRO A 47 -3.76 1.54 -18.12
N LEU A 48 -3.92 1.73 -16.82
CA LEU A 48 -3.24 2.81 -16.11
C LEU A 48 -1.77 2.47 -15.90
N GLU A 49 -0.90 3.25 -16.50
CA GLU A 49 0.53 3.16 -16.32
C GLU A 49 1.02 4.33 -15.48
N LEU A 50 1.88 4.04 -14.52
CA LEU A 50 2.44 5.05 -13.62
C LEU A 50 3.90 5.30 -13.99
N SER A 51 4.19 6.52 -14.38
CA SER A 51 5.54 6.98 -14.64
C SER A 51 6.24 7.36 -13.32
N ARG A 52 7.52 7.72 -13.41
CA ARG A 52 8.26 8.20 -12.25
C ARG A 52 7.55 9.37 -11.55
N PRO A 53 7.13 10.45 -12.27
CA PRO A 53 6.40 11.53 -11.61
C PRO A 53 5.07 11.08 -10.99
N ASP A 54 4.38 10.13 -11.62
CA ASP A 54 3.11 9.61 -11.09
C ASP A 54 3.31 8.88 -9.76
N VAL A 55 4.33 8.03 -9.69
CA VAL A 55 4.63 7.29 -8.45
C VAL A 55 5.12 8.26 -7.37
N LYS A 56 5.94 9.23 -7.74
CA LYS A 56 6.41 10.27 -6.83
C LYS A 56 5.22 11.02 -6.21
N HIS A 57 4.27 11.43 -7.05
CA HIS A 57 3.07 12.13 -6.60
C HIS A 57 2.22 11.26 -5.68
N LEU A 58 2.08 9.98 -6.02
CA LEU A 58 1.36 9.02 -5.18
C LEU A 58 1.95 8.96 -3.77
N LEU A 59 3.27 8.86 -3.67
CA LEU A 59 3.96 8.82 -2.38
C LEU A 59 3.80 10.13 -1.60
N GLU A 60 3.95 11.26 -2.27
CA GLU A 60 3.77 12.57 -1.65
C GLU A 60 2.34 12.74 -1.09
N ARG A 61 1.33 12.35 -1.86
CA ARG A 61 -0.07 12.39 -1.42
C ARG A 61 -0.34 11.46 -0.24
N SER A 62 0.45 10.43 -0.11
CA SER A 62 0.28 9.42 0.94
C SER A 62 0.97 9.80 2.25
N GLY A 63 1.65 10.95 2.28
CA GLY A 63 2.26 11.46 3.48
C GLY A 63 3.77 11.24 3.56
N VAL A 64 4.42 10.86 2.45
CA VAL A 64 5.88 10.73 2.44
C VAL A 64 6.50 12.12 2.47
N PRO A 65 7.35 12.43 3.47
CA PRO A 65 7.98 13.76 3.56
C PRO A 65 8.88 14.06 2.37
N GLU A 66 8.96 15.32 2.00
CA GLU A 66 9.78 15.77 0.88
C GLU A 66 11.24 15.36 1.02
N GLU A 67 11.79 15.44 2.22
CA GLU A 67 13.20 15.06 2.47
C GLU A 67 13.46 13.57 2.21
N LYS A 68 12.44 12.72 2.27
CA LYS A 68 12.58 11.29 1.93
C LYS A 68 12.59 11.05 0.44
N MET A 69 12.16 12.02 -0.35
CA MET A 69 12.10 11.91 -1.80
C MET A 69 13.41 12.30 -2.51
N GLU A 70 14.43 12.67 -1.74
CA GLU A 70 15.70 13.14 -2.28
C GLU A 70 16.35 12.19 -3.30
N HIS A 71 16.33 10.90 -3.00
CA HIS A 71 16.92 9.88 -3.87
C HIS A 71 15.89 9.07 -4.67
N PHE A 72 14.63 9.45 -4.61
CA PHE A 72 13.56 8.70 -5.26
C PHE A 72 13.76 8.57 -6.77
N ASP A 73 14.03 9.68 -7.43
CA ASP A 73 14.17 9.70 -8.89
C ASP A 73 15.27 8.75 -9.36
N LYS A 74 16.41 8.77 -8.67
CA LYS A 74 17.53 7.89 -8.97
C LYS A 74 17.16 6.43 -8.72
N ASN A 75 16.53 6.15 -7.58
CA ASN A 75 16.12 4.79 -7.21
C ASN A 75 15.11 4.23 -8.22
N PHE A 76 14.17 5.06 -8.65
CA PHE A 76 13.18 4.65 -9.66
C PHE A 76 13.86 4.33 -10.99
N GLU A 77 14.76 5.19 -11.45
CA GLU A 77 15.49 4.98 -12.70
C GLU A 77 16.31 3.69 -12.68
N GLU A 78 16.95 3.40 -11.56
CA GLU A 78 17.75 2.18 -11.40
C GLU A 78 16.89 0.92 -11.34
N ALA A 79 15.73 1.00 -10.69
CA ALA A 79 14.88 -0.17 -10.46
C ALA A 79 13.92 -0.45 -11.62
N VAL A 80 13.37 0.57 -12.25
CA VAL A 80 12.33 0.46 -13.29
C VAL A 80 12.88 0.82 -14.65
N GLY A 81 13.68 1.85 -14.75
CA GLY A 81 14.23 2.39 -15.99
C GLY A 81 13.74 3.80 -16.24
N GLU A 82 14.59 4.60 -16.90
CA GLU A 82 14.38 6.04 -17.08
C GLU A 82 13.04 6.41 -17.74
N LYS A 83 12.63 5.65 -18.75
CA LYS A 83 11.40 5.92 -19.52
C LYS A 83 10.34 4.83 -19.32
N ASN A 84 10.54 3.96 -18.37
CA ASN A 84 9.63 2.87 -18.11
C ASN A 84 8.55 3.27 -17.11
N THR A 85 7.46 2.52 -17.10
CA THR A 85 6.34 2.72 -16.23
C THR A 85 6.03 1.45 -15.47
N LEU A 86 5.22 1.58 -14.42
CA LEU A 86 4.66 0.45 -13.69
C LEU A 86 3.16 0.41 -13.99
N LEU A 87 2.64 -0.77 -14.33
CA LEU A 87 1.20 -0.93 -14.48
C LEU A 87 0.55 -0.91 -13.10
N ALA A 88 -0.39 -0.01 -12.90
CA ALA A 88 -1.08 0.11 -11.61
C ALA A 88 -1.72 -1.22 -11.18
N SER A 89 -2.29 -1.97 -12.13
CA SER A 89 -2.89 -3.28 -11.83
C SER A 89 -1.88 -4.31 -11.31
N ASN A 90 -0.60 -4.15 -11.60
CA ASN A 90 0.44 -5.06 -11.13
C ASN A 90 0.91 -4.72 -9.71
N ILE A 91 0.74 -3.48 -9.28
CA ILE A 91 1.24 -3.02 -7.98
C ILE A 91 0.15 -2.76 -6.95
N ALA A 92 -1.10 -2.55 -7.39
CA ALA A 92 -2.23 -2.34 -6.49
C ALA A 92 -2.72 -3.67 -5.91
N SER A 93 -3.19 -3.61 -4.66
CA SER A 93 -3.82 -4.75 -3.99
C SER A 93 -5.33 -4.52 -3.96
N VAL A 94 -6.01 -4.90 -5.05
CA VAL A 94 -7.44 -4.64 -5.22
C VAL A 94 -8.34 -5.71 -4.63
N LYS A 95 -7.78 -6.88 -4.29
CA LYS A 95 -8.55 -8.01 -3.76
C LYS A 95 -8.50 -8.10 -2.24
N THR A 96 -7.37 -7.74 -1.66
CA THR A 96 -7.15 -7.91 -0.23
C THR A 96 -6.15 -6.88 0.28
N PHE A 97 -6.46 -6.26 1.41
CA PHE A 97 -5.48 -5.49 2.18
C PHE A 97 -4.94 -6.44 3.26
N GLN A 98 -3.67 -6.83 3.14
CA GLN A 98 -3.09 -7.86 4.01
C GLN A 98 -2.06 -7.28 4.97
N ILE A 99 -2.22 -7.63 6.24
CA ILE A 99 -1.29 -7.26 7.30
C ILE A 99 -0.73 -8.57 7.86
N GLU A 100 0.58 -8.65 7.98
CA GLU A 100 1.22 -9.91 8.36
C GLU A 100 2.29 -9.72 9.41
N THR A 101 2.28 -10.61 10.40
CA THR A 101 3.34 -10.80 11.38
C THR A 101 3.76 -12.27 11.30
N PRO A 102 4.84 -12.71 11.98
CA PRO A 102 5.19 -14.14 11.97
C PRO A 102 4.08 -15.06 12.43
N ASP A 103 3.21 -14.62 13.32
CA ASP A 103 2.19 -15.46 13.94
C ASP A 103 0.76 -15.16 13.47
N ILE A 104 0.54 -14.05 12.74
CA ILE A 104 -0.80 -13.56 12.45
C ILE A 104 -0.88 -13.07 11.01
N ILE A 105 -1.96 -13.44 10.33
CA ILE A 105 -2.30 -12.87 9.02
C ILE A 105 -3.69 -12.29 9.15
N VAL A 106 -3.82 -11.00 8.82
CA VAL A 106 -5.10 -10.30 8.78
C VAL A 106 -5.39 -9.92 7.34
N LYS A 107 -6.52 -10.39 6.82
CA LYS A 107 -6.97 -10.06 5.47
C LYS A 107 -8.23 -9.23 5.56
N VAL A 108 -8.18 -8.04 5.03
CA VAL A 108 -9.24 -7.04 5.12
C VAL A 108 -9.74 -6.73 3.72
N ASN A 109 -11.06 -6.52 3.60
CA ASN A 109 -11.63 -5.96 2.37
C ASN A 109 -10.87 -4.65 2.06
N PRO A 110 -10.27 -4.52 0.86
CA PRO A 110 -9.45 -3.33 0.56
C PRO A 110 -10.19 -2.00 0.68
N GLU A 111 -11.51 -2.00 0.54
CA GLU A 111 -12.32 -0.79 0.72
C GLU A 111 -12.58 -0.46 2.19
N ARG A 112 -12.20 -1.36 3.09
CA ARG A 112 -12.43 -1.20 4.53
C ARG A 112 -11.13 -1.23 5.33
N SER A 113 -10.07 -0.68 4.76
CA SER A 113 -8.79 -0.52 5.48
C SER A 113 -8.96 0.37 6.73
N ASP A 114 -10.00 1.19 6.76
CA ASP A 114 -10.38 2.03 7.90
C ASP A 114 -10.68 1.23 9.17
N LEU A 115 -11.01 -0.06 9.05
CA LEU A 115 -11.33 -0.89 10.21
C LEU A 115 -10.11 -1.28 11.03
N VAL A 116 -8.91 -1.06 10.51
CA VAL A 116 -7.67 -1.43 11.19
C VAL A 116 -6.82 -0.19 11.42
N GLU A 117 -6.36 -0.03 12.65
CA GLU A 117 -5.45 1.06 13.00
C GLU A 117 -4.34 0.55 13.90
N THR A 118 -3.25 1.31 14.01
CA THR A 118 -2.20 1.02 14.98
C THR A 118 -2.34 1.92 16.18
N ARG A 119 -2.09 1.37 17.35
CA ARG A 119 -2.04 2.11 18.60
C ARG A 119 -0.93 1.57 19.48
N GLU A 120 -0.40 2.43 20.32
CA GLU A 120 0.46 1.98 21.40
C GLU A 120 -0.41 1.79 22.63
N ILE A 121 -0.43 0.57 23.17
CA ILE A 121 -1.21 0.22 24.37
C ILE A 121 -0.25 -0.38 25.39
N ASP A 122 -0.14 0.26 26.55
CA ASP A 122 0.77 -0.16 27.63
C ASP A 122 2.21 -0.37 27.13
N GLY A 123 2.69 0.55 26.29
CA GLY A 123 4.04 0.49 25.74
C GLY A 123 4.23 -0.51 24.61
N ARG A 124 3.18 -1.18 24.16
CA ARG A 124 3.24 -2.14 23.06
C ARG A 124 2.54 -1.60 21.83
N ARG A 125 3.17 -1.81 20.68
CA ARG A 125 2.55 -1.48 19.39
C ARG A 125 1.51 -2.54 19.07
N CYS A 126 0.28 -2.12 18.84
CA CYS A 126 -0.85 -3.02 18.62
C CYS A 126 -1.61 -2.66 17.34
N LEU A 127 -2.23 -3.68 16.75
CA LEU A 127 -3.25 -3.47 15.73
C LEU A 127 -4.61 -3.55 16.42
N VAL A 128 -5.47 -2.58 16.14
CA VAL A 128 -6.83 -2.52 16.67
C VAL A 128 -7.79 -2.67 15.52
N ILE A 129 -8.70 -3.61 15.62
CA ILE A 129 -9.67 -3.93 14.56
C ILE A 129 -11.08 -3.61 15.08
N ALA A 130 -11.78 -2.71 14.37
CA ALA A 130 -13.16 -2.39 14.69
C ALA A 130 -14.09 -3.51 14.22
N ILE A 131 -15.09 -3.82 15.02
CA ILE A 131 -16.11 -4.82 14.69
C ILE A 131 -17.43 -4.07 14.47
N ASP A 132 -17.83 -3.94 13.19
CA ASP A 132 -19.01 -3.14 12.83
C ASP A 132 -20.29 -3.93 12.75
N ASP A 133 -20.22 -5.23 12.58
CA ASP A 133 -21.41 -6.06 12.40
C ASP A 133 -21.33 -7.26 13.35
N HIS A 134 -21.11 -8.43 12.83
CA HIS A 134 -20.98 -9.61 13.68
C HIS A 134 -19.56 -10.17 13.62
N LEU A 135 -19.22 -10.98 14.58
CA LEU A 135 -17.92 -11.61 14.69
C LEU A 135 -18.09 -13.11 14.81
N GLU A 136 -17.31 -13.86 14.05
CA GLU A 136 -17.24 -15.32 14.15
C GLU A 136 -15.83 -15.74 14.51
N VAL A 137 -15.73 -16.71 15.39
CA VAL A 137 -14.45 -17.32 15.77
C VAL A 137 -14.59 -18.83 15.49
N ASN A 138 -13.75 -19.35 14.61
CA ASN A 138 -13.85 -20.75 14.16
C ASN A 138 -15.25 -21.15 13.69
N GLY A 139 -15.92 -20.21 13.01
CA GLY A 139 -17.27 -20.41 12.50
C GLY A 139 -18.39 -20.24 13.54
N ILE A 140 -18.04 -19.89 14.77
CA ILE A 140 -18.99 -19.68 15.86
C ILE A 140 -19.22 -18.20 16.07
N GLU A 141 -20.48 -17.77 16.02
CA GLU A 141 -20.83 -16.38 16.26
C GLU A 141 -20.55 -15.98 17.71
N VAL A 142 -19.82 -14.90 17.87
CA VAL A 142 -19.51 -14.32 19.19
C VAL A 142 -20.45 -13.15 19.45
N ARG A 143 -20.99 -13.10 20.66
CA ARG A 143 -21.96 -12.08 21.07
C ARG A 143 -21.50 -11.29 22.28
#